data_1040bd85d8d9c25d2cd8b0fc50dd53f3
#
_entry.id   1040bd85d8d9c25d2cd8b0fc50dd53f3
#
_cell.length_a   1.000
_cell.length_b   1.000
_cell.length_c   1.000
_cell.angle_alpha   90.00
_cell.angle_beta   90.00
_cell.angle_gamma   90.00
#
_symmetry.space_group_name_H-M   'P 1'
#
loop_
_entity.id
_entity.type
_entity.pdbx_description
1 polymer ?
#
loop_
_entity_poly.entity_id
_entity_poly.type
_entity_poly.pdbx_seq_one_letter_code
_entity_poly.pdbx_strand_id
1 'polypeptide(L)'
;MSNILLEKAIEDFDLFTFLDENNVDYKMHGKNIGDGFIGVDECPHCGIGNYHYGINISEKFGSCWQCGRGDDLINIIKNVLKINWYQAKDHLISSTYSEDDIEVQINEIFNRKKQKEKPKKEKEIKLPQSVPLYKYIGKNKTITIFCEDKGITSQLAKYLDLGIGINSKHKHKLIIPIYYGDNLVAYQTRSFTNRYFNNEGPLKHYLYQYNSIKKGEIIFIVEGFTDWVSTNNFITNYRKNSYYVTTPFSKIITQEQIELLEAKQPGMVIFLLDYDAWFQYYNPSNKLFCNTDFIILPRDKDPGSLSNNEFLRVFRKHGL
;
A
#
# COMPACT_ATOMS: atom_id res chain seq x y z
N MET A 1 6.56 18.16 10.24
CA MET A 1 7.86 18.09 9.56
C MET A 1 7.60 17.53 8.18
N SER A 2 8.28 18.03 7.13
CA SER A 2 7.86 17.69 5.77
C SER A 2 8.42 16.34 5.32
N ASN A 3 7.67 15.61 4.50
CA ASN A 3 8.10 14.39 3.83
C ASN A 3 9.46 14.54 3.11
N ILE A 4 9.76 15.73 2.62
CA ILE A 4 11.00 16.02 1.87
C ILE A 4 12.27 15.86 2.75
N LEU A 5 12.21 16.25 4.02
CA LEU A 5 13.34 16.05 4.92
C LEU A 5 13.60 14.55 5.18
N LEU A 6 12.53 13.80 5.38
CA LEU A 6 12.63 12.35 5.57
C LEU A 6 13.12 11.63 4.30
N GLU A 7 12.63 12.03 3.12
CA GLU A 7 13.06 11.47 1.83
C GLU A 7 14.58 11.68 1.63
N LYS A 8 15.06 12.91 1.86
CA LYS A 8 16.48 13.20 1.77
C LYS A 8 17.30 12.45 2.83
N ALA A 9 16.80 12.37 4.07
CA ALA A 9 17.49 11.60 5.11
C ALA A 9 17.63 10.13 4.72
N ILE A 10 16.63 9.54 4.07
CA ILE A 10 16.69 8.17 3.54
C ILE A 10 17.73 8.07 2.42
N GLU A 11 17.75 9.03 1.48
CA GLU A 11 18.70 9.05 0.37
C GLU A 11 20.14 9.17 0.87
N ASP A 12 20.38 10.06 1.82
CA ASP A 12 21.72 10.39 2.32
C ASP A 12 22.22 9.43 3.43
N PHE A 13 21.34 8.56 3.98
CA PHE A 13 21.71 7.65 5.08
C PHE A 13 22.78 6.65 4.67
N ASP A 14 23.88 6.60 5.43
CA ASP A 14 24.95 5.61 5.25
C ASP A 14 24.62 4.30 5.95
N LEU A 15 24.05 3.37 5.16
CA LEU A 15 23.63 2.05 5.64
C LEU A 15 24.82 1.24 6.17
N PHE A 16 25.98 1.30 5.52
CA PHE A 16 27.13 0.48 5.90
C PHE A 16 27.72 0.94 7.22
N THR A 17 27.99 2.25 7.35
CA THR A 17 28.46 2.83 8.63
C THR A 17 27.48 2.48 9.76
N PHE A 18 26.18 2.60 9.53
CA PHE A 18 25.17 2.26 10.53
C PHE A 18 25.24 0.78 10.96
N LEU A 19 25.34 -0.16 10.01
CA LEU A 19 25.41 -1.60 10.33
C LEU A 19 26.70 -1.94 11.06
N ASP A 20 27.84 -1.36 10.64
CA ASP A 20 29.16 -1.57 11.26
C ASP A 20 29.19 -1.04 12.70
N GLU A 21 28.72 0.18 12.93
CA GLU A 21 28.63 0.78 14.28
C GLU A 21 27.76 0.00 15.25
N ASN A 22 26.73 -0.70 14.72
CA ASN A 22 25.83 -1.49 15.54
C ASN A 22 26.20 -2.98 15.56
N ASN A 23 27.39 -3.36 15.05
CA ASN A 23 27.89 -4.74 15.03
C ASN A 23 26.94 -5.73 14.37
N VAL A 24 26.25 -5.33 13.32
CA VAL A 24 25.38 -6.22 12.54
C VAL A 24 26.24 -7.04 11.59
N ASP A 25 26.19 -8.37 11.72
CA ASP A 25 26.93 -9.28 10.82
C ASP A 25 26.22 -9.35 9.46
N TYR A 26 26.93 -8.97 8.39
CA TYR A 26 26.41 -9.01 7.02
C TYR A 26 27.46 -9.46 6.01
N LYS A 27 27.02 -9.91 4.85
CA LYS A 27 27.86 -10.29 3.70
C LYS A 27 27.39 -9.61 2.42
N MET A 28 28.33 -9.24 1.58
CA MET A 28 28.04 -8.64 0.26
C MET A 28 27.83 -9.69 -0.84
N HIS A 29 28.31 -10.92 -0.64
CA HIS A 29 28.22 -12.00 -1.62
C HIS A 29 27.95 -13.33 -0.94
N GLY A 30 27.18 -14.20 -1.59
CA GLY A 30 26.86 -15.52 -1.09
C GLY A 30 25.69 -16.18 -1.80
N LYS A 31 25.42 -17.45 -1.47
CA LYS A 31 24.40 -18.27 -2.14
C LYS A 31 22.98 -17.65 -2.08
N ASN A 32 22.69 -16.90 -1.01
CA ASN A 32 21.36 -16.32 -0.75
C ASN A 32 21.32 -14.81 -0.99
N ILE A 33 22.37 -14.22 -1.57
CA ILE A 33 22.54 -12.78 -1.73
C ILE A 33 22.49 -12.47 -3.21
N GLY A 34 21.48 -11.70 -3.66
CA GLY A 34 21.34 -11.24 -5.03
C GLY A 34 22.18 -9.98 -5.31
N ASP A 35 22.35 -9.66 -6.59
CA ASP A 35 23.04 -8.44 -7.01
C ASP A 35 22.34 -7.20 -6.44
N GLY A 36 23.13 -6.28 -5.88
CA GLY A 36 22.62 -5.04 -5.25
C GLY A 36 22.07 -5.23 -3.83
N PHE A 37 22.24 -6.43 -3.23
CA PHE A 37 21.85 -6.72 -1.86
C PHE A 37 23.03 -7.06 -0.98
N ILE A 38 22.89 -6.80 0.32
CA ILE A 38 23.66 -7.44 1.38
C ILE A 38 22.79 -8.46 2.09
N GLY A 39 23.37 -9.56 2.54
CA GLY A 39 22.68 -10.52 3.40
C GLY A 39 23.07 -10.28 4.85
N VAL A 40 22.09 -10.09 5.73
CA VAL A 40 22.28 -10.01 7.18
C VAL A 40 22.14 -11.41 7.76
N ASP A 41 23.02 -11.77 8.70
CA ASP A 41 23.10 -13.14 9.21
C ASP A 41 21.77 -13.61 9.80
N GLU A 42 21.18 -12.84 10.68
CA GLU A 42 19.93 -13.21 11.37
C GLU A 42 18.77 -12.30 10.99
N CYS A 43 17.64 -12.91 10.65
CA CYS A 43 16.42 -12.16 10.35
C CYS A 43 15.81 -11.56 11.61
N PRO A 44 15.53 -10.25 11.67
CA PRO A 44 14.98 -9.59 12.86
C PRO A 44 13.56 -10.05 13.24
N HIS A 45 12.87 -10.76 12.33
CA HIS A 45 11.49 -11.20 12.54
C HIS A 45 11.35 -12.66 12.94
N CYS A 46 12.14 -13.55 12.35
CA CYS A 46 12.01 -14.99 12.59
C CYS A 46 13.24 -15.61 13.26
N GLY A 47 14.32 -14.86 13.47
CA GLY A 47 15.54 -15.33 14.09
C GLY A 47 16.31 -16.39 13.28
N ILE A 48 15.94 -16.63 12.01
CA ILE A 48 16.63 -17.61 11.17
C ILE A 48 17.87 -16.96 10.58
N GLY A 49 19.02 -17.58 10.83
CA GLY A 49 20.32 -17.21 10.28
C GLY A 49 20.53 -17.61 8.82
N ASN A 50 21.80 -17.68 8.41
CA ASN A 50 22.25 -18.02 7.06
C ASN A 50 21.93 -16.98 5.97
N TYR A 51 21.92 -15.69 6.32
CA TYR A 51 21.81 -14.57 5.38
C TYR A 51 20.54 -14.61 4.51
N HIS A 52 19.43 -15.07 5.11
CA HIS A 52 18.12 -15.08 4.45
C HIS A 52 17.39 -13.73 4.52
N TYR A 53 17.88 -12.79 5.30
CA TYR A 53 17.39 -11.42 5.34
C TYR A 53 18.31 -10.54 4.47
N GLY A 54 17.81 -10.18 3.29
CA GLY A 54 18.53 -9.34 2.33
C GLY A 54 18.14 -7.88 2.49
N ILE A 55 19.13 -6.96 2.48
CA ILE A 55 18.87 -5.50 2.40
C ILE A 55 19.38 -5.01 1.04
N ASN A 56 18.52 -4.36 0.26
CA ASN A 56 18.90 -3.69 -0.98
C ASN A 56 19.73 -2.43 -0.65
N ILE A 57 20.91 -2.31 -1.26
CA ILE A 57 21.89 -1.24 -0.93
C ILE A 57 21.39 0.11 -1.42
N SER A 58 20.87 0.20 -2.64
CA SER A 58 20.44 1.48 -3.25
C SER A 58 19.10 1.94 -2.69
N GLU A 59 18.14 1.02 -2.57
CA GLU A 59 16.78 1.32 -2.16
C GLU A 59 16.59 1.26 -0.64
N LYS A 60 17.56 0.73 0.11
CA LYS A 60 17.59 0.63 1.59
C LYS A 60 16.35 -0.01 2.18
N PHE A 61 15.91 -1.12 1.59
CA PHE A 61 14.84 -1.96 2.13
C PHE A 61 15.32 -3.37 2.43
N GLY A 62 14.74 -4.00 3.44
CA GLY A 62 15.03 -5.37 3.83
C GLY A 62 13.89 -6.32 3.54
N SER A 63 14.20 -7.59 3.25
CA SER A 63 13.20 -8.64 3.16
C SER A 63 13.79 -10.02 3.51
N CYS A 64 12.96 -10.87 4.11
CA CYS A 64 13.33 -12.23 4.47
C CYS A 64 12.57 -13.25 3.61
N TRP A 65 13.28 -14.10 2.89
CA TRP A 65 12.67 -15.14 2.06
C TRP A 65 12.02 -16.26 2.88
N GLN A 66 12.47 -16.48 4.12
CA GLN A 66 11.92 -17.53 4.98
C GLN A 66 10.59 -17.13 5.61
N CYS A 67 10.50 -15.94 6.17
CA CYS A 67 9.27 -15.48 6.80
C CYS A 67 8.40 -14.58 5.92
N GLY A 68 8.91 -14.07 4.79
CA GLY A 68 8.19 -13.19 3.87
C GLY A 68 7.93 -11.79 4.41
N ARG A 69 8.59 -11.38 5.51
CA ARG A 69 8.50 -10.02 6.03
C ARG A 69 9.46 -9.10 5.32
N GLY A 70 9.00 -7.87 5.05
CA GLY A 70 9.80 -6.78 4.51
C GLY A 70 9.85 -5.61 5.48
N ASP A 71 10.95 -4.84 5.42
CA ASP A 71 11.21 -3.67 6.25
C ASP A 71 11.62 -2.48 5.37
N ASP A 72 11.08 -1.32 5.67
CA ASP A 72 11.64 -0.06 5.24
C ASP A 72 12.86 0.32 6.09
N LEU A 73 13.60 1.37 5.69
CA LEU A 73 14.78 1.79 6.40
C LEU A 73 14.53 2.11 7.87
N ILE A 74 13.38 2.74 8.18
CA ILE A 74 13.02 3.07 9.56
C ILE A 74 12.80 1.79 10.38
N ASN A 75 12.15 0.77 9.81
CA ASN A 75 11.97 -0.51 10.46
C ASN A 75 13.29 -1.29 10.58
N ILE A 76 14.21 -1.17 9.62
CA ILE A 76 15.57 -1.72 9.74
C ILE A 76 16.28 -1.09 10.95
N ILE A 77 16.31 0.25 11.03
CA ILE A 77 16.89 0.99 12.15
C ILE A 77 16.24 0.60 13.48
N LYS A 78 14.90 0.56 13.51
CA LYS A 78 14.11 0.14 14.67
C LYS A 78 14.52 -1.24 15.18
N ASN A 79 14.65 -2.20 14.26
CA ASN A 79 14.97 -3.58 14.59
C ASN A 79 16.42 -3.73 15.07
N VAL A 80 17.36 -3.04 14.44
CA VAL A 80 18.78 -3.04 14.82
C VAL A 80 18.98 -2.39 16.19
N LEU A 81 18.41 -1.21 16.42
CA LEU A 81 18.58 -0.47 17.68
C LEU A 81 17.63 -0.93 18.79
N LYS A 82 16.65 -1.80 18.49
CA LYS A 82 15.61 -2.26 19.43
C LYS A 82 14.82 -1.11 20.08
N ILE A 83 14.50 -0.10 19.30
CA ILE A 83 13.75 1.11 19.68
C ILE A 83 12.37 1.14 19.02
N ASN A 84 11.51 2.10 19.41
CA ASN A 84 10.23 2.26 18.74
C ASN A 84 10.37 3.00 17.41
N TRP A 85 9.32 2.97 16.58
CA TRP A 85 9.32 3.55 15.23
C TRP A 85 9.63 5.06 15.23
N TYR A 86 9.09 5.82 16.18
CA TYR A 86 9.33 7.27 16.26
C TYR A 86 10.78 7.58 16.61
N GLN A 87 11.36 6.83 17.53
CA GLN A 87 12.78 6.94 17.89
C GLN A 87 13.70 6.57 16.73
N ALA A 88 13.34 5.54 15.94
CA ALA A 88 14.10 5.14 14.75
C ALA A 88 14.05 6.24 13.67
N LYS A 89 12.91 6.87 13.48
CA LYS A 89 12.76 8.00 12.57
C LYS A 89 13.56 9.22 13.02
N ASP A 90 13.50 9.55 14.30
CA ASP A 90 14.28 10.67 14.87
C ASP A 90 15.79 10.38 14.77
N HIS A 91 16.21 9.13 15.00
CA HIS A 91 17.60 8.71 14.80
C HIS A 91 18.04 8.88 13.35
N LEU A 92 17.23 8.42 12.37
CA LEU A 92 17.52 8.60 10.94
C LEU A 92 17.75 10.07 10.57
N ILE A 93 16.90 10.97 11.04
CA ILE A 93 17.00 12.40 10.74
C ILE A 93 18.21 13.01 11.42
N SER A 94 18.43 12.74 12.70
CA SER A 94 19.52 13.33 13.50
C SER A 94 20.90 12.77 13.16
N SER A 95 21.00 11.53 12.67
CA SER A 95 22.27 10.96 12.20
C SER A 95 22.68 11.49 10.82
N THR A 96 21.72 11.99 10.05
CA THR A 96 21.97 12.49 8.68
C THR A 96 22.19 14.00 8.64
N TYR A 97 21.54 14.77 9.54
CA TYR A 97 21.56 16.23 9.51
C TYR A 97 21.85 16.84 10.89
N SER A 98 22.64 17.93 10.91
CA SER A 98 22.75 18.80 12.07
C SER A 98 21.47 19.65 12.28
N GLU A 99 21.29 20.23 13.47
CA GLU A 99 20.14 21.10 13.76
C GLU A 99 20.07 22.29 12.79
N ASP A 100 21.21 22.88 12.41
CA ASP A 100 21.30 23.99 11.46
C ASP A 100 20.87 23.56 10.04
N ASP A 101 21.26 22.35 9.60
CA ASP A 101 20.87 21.81 8.30
C ASP A 101 19.36 21.57 8.21
N ILE A 102 18.74 21.14 9.31
CA ILE A 102 17.29 20.93 9.41
C ILE A 102 16.53 22.24 9.22
N GLU A 103 16.99 23.34 9.81
CA GLU A 103 16.35 24.66 9.70
C GLU A 103 16.43 25.22 8.27
N VAL A 104 17.57 25.07 7.60
CA VAL A 104 17.75 25.45 6.19
C VAL A 104 16.84 24.66 5.28
N GLN A 105 16.72 23.34 5.45
CA GLN A 105 15.87 22.48 4.65
C GLN A 105 14.38 22.82 4.83
N ILE A 106 13.95 23.11 6.05
CA ILE A 106 12.58 23.54 6.34
C ILE A 106 12.23 24.82 5.58
N ASN A 107 13.12 25.81 5.57
CA ASN A 107 12.91 27.08 4.88
C ASN A 107 12.84 26.92 3.35
N GLU A 108 13.66 26.07 2.75
CA GLU A 108 13.57 25.75 1.31
C GLU A 108 12.23 25.10 0.93
N ILE A 109 11.71 24.23 1.76
CA ILE A 109 10.44 23.53 1.56
C ILE A 109 9.27 24.51 1.56
N PHE A 110 9.22 25.43 2.52
CA PHE A 110 8.20 26.47 2.58
C PHE A 110 8.21 27.38 1.34
N ASN A 111 9.40 27.67 0.80
CA ASN A 111 9.54 28.48 -0.40
C ASN A 111 9.10 27.75 -1.68
N ARG A 112 9.31 26.41 -1.79
CA ARG A 112 8.87 25.61 -2.94
C ARG A 112 7.34 25.38 -2.97
N LYS A 113 6.68 25.27 -1.82
CA LYS A 113 5.21 25.13 -1.74
C LYS A 113 4.48 26.36 -2.28
N LYS A 114 5.01 27.56 -2.13
CA LYS A 114 4.41 28.80 -2.65
C LYS A 114 4.39 28.93 -4.18
N GLN A 115 5.16 28.12 -4.91
CA GLN A 115 5.26 28.23 -6.38
C GLN A 115 4.43 27.23 -7.17
N LYS A 116 3.77 26.24 -6.55
CA LYS A 116 3.09 25.13 -7.26
C LYS A 116 1.57 25.21 -7.38
N GLU A 117 0.91 26.22 -6.86
CA GLU A 117 -0.57 26.29 -6.91
C GLU A 117 -1.09 27.15 -8.05
N LYS A 118 -1.32 26.51 -9.20
CA LYS A 118 -2.36 26.96 -10.17
C LYS A 118 -3.42 25.87 -10.26
N PRO A 119 -4.68 26.13 -9.88
CA PRO A 119 -5.73 25.12 -9.96
C PRO A 119 -6.04 24.84 -11.45
N LYS A 120 -5.78 23.61 -11.90
CA LYS A 120 -6.35 23.10 -13.15
C LYS A 120 -7.84 22.89 -12.93
N LYS A 121 -8.69 23.49 -13.78
CA LYS A 121 -10.12 23.17 -13.84
C LYS A 121 -10.29 21.66 -14.03
N GLU A 122 -10.69 20.94 -13.00
CA GLU A 122 -11.05 19.52 -13.11
C GLU A 122 -12.30 19.40 -13.98
N LYS A 123 -12.24 18.49 -14.97
CA LYS A 123 -13.43 18.14 -15.76
C LYS A 123 -14.40 17.40 -14.84
N GLU A 124 -15.67 17.84 -14.85
CA GLU A 124 -16.73 17.13 -14.14
C GLU A 124 -16.81 15.68 -14.62
N ILE A 125 -16.58 14.73 -13.71
CA ILE A 125 -16.68 13.29 -14.01
C ILE A 125 -18.14 12.86 -13.85
N LYS A 126 -18.67 12.20 -14.90
CA LYS A 126 -20.02 11.65 -14.88
C LYS A 126 -19.96 10.14 -15.07
N LEU A 127 -20.71 9.38 -14.26
CA LEU A 127 -20.86 7.96 -14.49
C LEU A 127 -21.49 7.69 -15.86
N PRO A 128 -21.00 6.67 -16.58
CA PRO A 128 -21.66 6.22 -17.79
C PRO A 128 -23.06 5.70 -17.45
N GLN A 129 -23.95 5.74 -18.45
CA GLN A 129 -25.27 5.12 -18.28
C GLN A 129 -25.11 3.68 -17.86
N SER A 130 -25.73 3.31 -16.74
CA SER A 130 -25.59 2.01 -16.11
C SER A 130 -26.87 1.59 -15.41
N VAL A 131 -26.99 0.30 -15.19
CA VAL A 131 -28.01 -0.30 -14.33
C VAL A 131 -27.35 -0.90 -13.08
N PRO A 132 -28.02 -0.89 -11.92
CA PRO A 132 -27.42 -1.38 -10.68
C PRO A 132 -27.06 -2.88 -10.77
N LEU A 133 -25.81 -3.23 -10.44
CA LEU A 133 -25.29 -4.60 -10.53
C LEU A 133 -26.11 -5.57 -9.66
N TYR A 134 -26.46 -5.18 -8.44
CA TYR A 134 -27.17 -6.04 -7.48
C TYR A 134 -28.49 -6.63 -8.01
N LYS A 135 -29.13 -5.97 -8.99
CA LYS A 135 -30.37 -6.46 -9.62
C LYS A 135 -30.17 -7.65 -10.56
N TYR A 136 -28.92 -7.93 -10.97
CA TYR A 136 -28.57 -8.95 -11.97
C TYR A 136 -27.83 -10.15 -11.37
N ILE A 137 -27.34 -10.05 -10.14
CA ILE A 137 -26.78 -11.19 -9.39
C ILE A 137 -27.91 -12.20 -9.14
N GLY A 138 -27.67 -13.47 -9.49
CA GLY A 138 -28.66 -14.54 -9.47
C GLY A 138 -29.59 -14.59 -10.69
N LYS A 139 -29.57 -13.60 -11.60
CA LYS A 139 -30.41 -13.54 -12.80
C LYS A 139 -29.64 -13.69 -14.12
N ASN A 140 -28.41 -13.18 -14.16
CA ASN A 140 -27.53 -13.31 -15.32
C ASN A 140 -26.38 -14.23 -14.98
N LYS A 141 -26.23 -15.34 -15.71
CA LYS A 141 -25.24 -16.39 -15.42
C LYS A 141 -23.80 -15.86 -15.38
N THR A 142 -23.37 -15.09 -16.37
CA THR A 142 -21.99 -14.55 -16.44
C THR A 142 -21.70 -13.61 -15.28
N ILE A 143 -22.64 -12.71 -14.96
CA ILE A 143 -22.50 -11.76 -13.86
C ILE A 143 -22.48 -12.50 -12.52
N THR A 144 -23.36 -13.49 -12.35
CA THR A 144 -23.45 -14.26 -11.11
C THR A 144 -22.16 -15.02 -10.85
N ILE A 145 -21.63 -15.75 -11.84
CA ILE A 145 -20.37 -16.48 -11.73
C ILE A 145 -19.23 -15.52 -11.37
N PHE A 146 -19.13 -14.38 -12.05
CA PHE A 146 -18.10 -13.37 -11.75
C PHE A 146 -18.21 -12.85 -10.31
N CYS A 147 -19.43 -12.52 -9.88
CA CYS A 147 -19.65 -11.99 -8.54
C CYS A 147 -19.36 -13.02 -7.44
N GLU A 148 -19.75 -14.28 -7.66
CA GLU A 148 -19.45 -15.40 -6.76
C GLU A 148 -17.94 -15.64 -6.67
N ASP A 149 -17.23 -15.70 -7.82
CA ASP A 149 -15.78 -15.89 -7.88
C ASP A 149 -15.01 -14.75 -7.15
N LYS A 150 -15.53 -13.53 -7.22
CA LYS A 150 -14.88 -12.36 -6.58
C LYS A 150 -15.46 -12.00 -5.21
N GLY A 151 -16.41 -12.76 -4.69
CA GLY A 151 -17.04 -12.50 -3.39
C GLY A 151 -17.90 -11.23 -3.35
N ILE A 152 -18.45 -10.81 -4.50
CA ILE A 152 -19.34 -9.63 -4.60
C ILE A 152 -20.77 -10.05 -4.34
N THR A 153 -21.26 -9.83 -3.12
CA THR A 153 -22.68 -10.07 -2.77
C THR A 153 -23.56 -8.94 -3.30
N SER A 154 -24.88 -9.22 -3.42
CA SER A 154 -25.86 -8.17 -3.77
C SER A 154 -25.84 -7.01 -2.78
N GLN A 155 -25.62 -7.27 -1.49
CA GLN A 155 -25.50 -6.23 -0.47
C GLN A 155 -24.26 -5.38 -0.66
N LEU A 156 -23.09 -6.00 -0.92
CA LEU A 156 -21.85 -5.29 -1.19
C LEU A 156 -21.98 -4.49 -2.49
N ALA A 157 -22.53 -5.05 -3.56
CA ALA A 157 -22.76 -4.37 -4.82
C ALA A 157 -23.64 -3.12 -4.67
N LYS A 158 -24.67 -3.19 -3.81
CA LYS A 158 -25.51 -2.03 -3.48
C LYS A 158 -24.77 -1.00 -2.65
N TYR A 159 -24.01 -1.42 -1.65
CA TYR A 159 -23.22 -0.53 -0.78
C TYR A 159 -22.17 0.26 -1.58
N LEU A 160 -21.51 -0.40 -2.52
CA LEU A 160 -20.47 0.20 -3.36
C LEU A 160 -21.00 0.94 -4.60
N ASP A 161 -22.31 1.02 -4.77
CA ASP A 161 -22.98 1.59 -5.95
C ASP A 161 -22.47 1.02 -7.29
N LEU A 162 -22.21 -0.30 -7.33
CA LEU A 162 -21.69 -0.95 -8.52
C LEU A 162 -22.73 -1.01 -9.63
N GLY A 163 -22.31 -0.68 -10.85
CA GLY A 163 -23.16 -0.65 -12.02
C GLY A 163 -22.75 -1.61 -13.15
N ILE A 164 -23.65 -1.83 -14.08
CA ILE A 164 -23.37 -2.47 -15.37
C ILE A 164 -23.61 -1.45 -16.46
N GLY A 165 -22.57 -1.15 -17.25
CA GLY A 165 -22.67 -0.19 -18.35
C GLY A 165 -23.64 -0.65 -19.44
N ILE A 166 -24.46 0.27 -19.95
CA ILE A 166 -25.44 0.01 -21.00
C ILE A 166 -25.14 0.77 -22.30
N ASN A 167 -24.29 1.80 -22.26
CA ASN A 167 -23.90 2.54 -23.47
C ASN A 167 -22.82 1.79 -24.28
N SER A 168 -22.62 2.15 -25.54
CA SER A 168 -21.74 1.43 -26.48
C SER A 168 -20.31 1.27 -25.98
N LYS A 169 -19.71 2.30 -25.36
CA LYS A 169 -18.32 2.30 -24.84
C LYS A 169 -18.14 1.36 -23.65
N HIS A 170 -19.16 1.25 -22.78
CA HIS A 170 -19.08 0.53 -21.50
C HIS A 170 -20.06 -0.66 -21.41
N LYS A 171 -20.67 -1.02 -22.53
CA LYS A 171 -21.67 -2.09 -22.59
C LYS A 171 -21.15 -3.39 -21.99
N HIS A 172 -21.92 -3.98 -21.08
CA HIS A 172 -21.61 -5.22 -20.37
C HIS A 172 -20.30 -5.18 -19.55
N LYS A 173 -19.88 -4.00 -19.08
CA LYS A 173 -18.76 -3.87 -18.15
C LYS A 173 -19.27 -3.52 -16.75
N LEU A 174 -18.59 -4.05 -15.74
CA LEU A 174 -18.72 -3.59 -14.36
C LEU A 174 -18.24 -2.15 -14.27
N ILE A 175 -19.01 -1.28 -13.61
CA ILE A 175 -18.66 0.10 -13.30
C ILE A 175 -18.46 0.22 -11.81
N ILE A 176 -17.30 0.72 -11.42
CA ILE A 176 -16.84 0.88 -10.05
C ILE A 176 -16.63 2.38 -9.81
N PRO A 177 -17.60 3.06 -9.17
CA PRO A 177 -17.45 4.49 -8.86
C PRO A 177 -16.46 4.71 -7.73
N ILE A 178 -15.78 5.85 -7.76
CA ILE A 178 -14.84 6.29 -6.74
C ILE A 178 -15.28 7.66 -6.25
N TYR A 179 -15.61 7.74 -4.96
CA TYR A 179 -16.09 8.95 -4.31
C TYR A 179 -15.05 9.53 -3.36
N TYR A 180 -14.97 10.86 -3.33
CA TYR A 180 -14.27 11.64 -2.31
C TYR A 180 -15.25 12.64 -1.68
N GLY A 181 -15.55 12.49 -0.41
CA GLY A 181 -16.77 13.08 0.15
C GLY A 181 -17.98 12.51 -0.58
N ASP A 182 -18.91 13.39 -0.96
CA ASP A 182 -20.10 13.03 -1.74
C ASP A 182 -19.89 13.15 -3.26
N ASN A 183 -18.69 13.56 -3.68
CA ASN A 183 -18.40 13.81 -5.08
C ASN A 183 -17.87 12.58 -5.80
N LEU A 184 -18.42 12.27 -6.97
CA LEU A 184 -17.82 11.31 -7.90
C LEU A 184 -16.56 11.93 -8.51
N VAL A 185 -15.40 11.37 -8.21
CA VAL A 185 -14.10 11.89 -8.67
C VAL A 185 -13.46 11.06 -9.77
N ALA A 186 -13.83 9.78 -9.85
CA ALA A 186 -13.34 8.86 -10.88
C ALA A 186 -14.24 7.61 -10.95
N TYR A 187 -14.03 6.79 -11.96
CA TYR A 187 -14.58 5.44 -11.99
C TYR A 187 -13.64 4.49 -12.75
N GLN A 188 -13.68 3.22 -12.38
CA GLN A 188 -13.06 2.14 -13.12
C GLN A 188 -14.12 1.31 -13.83
N THR A 189 -13.84 0.83 -15.04
CA THR A 189 -14.66 -0.18 -15.70
C THR A 189 -13.89 -1.47 -15.85
N ARG A 190 -14.55 -2.62 -15.62
CA ARG A 190 -13.92 -3.94 -15.70
C ARG A 190 -14.81 -4.89 -16.50
N SER A 191 -14.19 -5.74 -17.31
CA SER A 191 -14.90 -6.83 -17.98
C SER A 191 -15.30 -7.93 -17.00
N PHE A 192 -16.46 -8.57 -17.22
CA PHE A 192 -16.89 -9.74 -16.46
C PHE A 192 -16.21 -11.04 -16.93
N THR A 193 -15.57 -11.04 -18.10
CA THR A 193 -15.07 -12.27 -18.73
C THR A 193 -13.56 -12.32 -18.90
N ASN A 194 -12.89 -11.17 -18.82
CA ASN A 194 -11.44 -11.08 -18.99
C ASN A 194 -10.82 -10.06 -18.03
N ARG A 195 -9.49 -9.97 -18.01
CA ARG A 195 -8.74 -9.04 -17.12
C ARG A 195 -8.69 -7.59 -17.64
N TYR A 196 -9.46 -7.25 -18.66
CA TYR A 196 -9.47 -5.89 -19.19
C TYR A 196 -10.18 -4.92 -18.24
N PHE A 197 -9.51 -3.85 -17.91
CA PHE A 197 -10.07 -2.72 -17.15
C PHE A 197 -9.67 -1.40 -17.79
N ASN A 198 -10.42 -0.35 -17.53
CA ASN A 198 -10.13 1.00 -17.96
C ASN A 198 -10.50 1.99 -16.86
N ASN A 199 -9.68 3.01 -16.68
CA ASN A 199 -9.85 4.03 -15.67
C ASN A 199 -10.30 5.34 -16.33
N GLU A 200 -11.19 6.06 -15.68
CA GLU A 200 -11.65 7.39 -16.11
C GLU A 200 -11.60 8.33 -14.90
N GLY A 201 -11.05 9.52 -15.10
CA GLY A 201 -10.78 10.49 -14.05
C GLY A 201 -9.39 10.36 -13.43
N PRO A 202 -9.03 11.28 -12.53
CA PRO A 202 -7.69 11.39 -11.96
C PRO A 202 -7.49 10.43 -10.77
N LEU A 203 -7.60 9.11 -11.00
CA LEU A 203 -7.44 8.07 -9.97
C LEU A 203 -6.20 8.23 -9.11
N LYS A 204 -5.12 8.71 -9.71
CA LYS A 204 -3.84 8.94 -9.01
C LYS A 204 -3.92 9.95 -7.85
N HIS A 205 -5.00 10.71 -7.73
CA HIS A 205 -5.19 11.66 -6.64
C HIS A 205 -6.09 11.12 -5.53
N TYR A 206 -6.68 9.93 -5.68
CA TYR A 206 -7.68 9.41 -4.76
C TYR A 206 -7.39 7.97 -4.36
N LEU A 207 -7.97 7.57 -3.22
CA LEU A 207 -7.96 6.21 -2.71
C LEU A 207 -9.40 5.67 -2.67
N TYR A 208 -9.56 4.40 -3.03
CA TYR A 208 -10.87 3.75 -3.01
C TYR A 208 -11.41 3.63 -1.58
N GLN A 209 -12.71 3.91 -1.40
CA GLN A 209 -13.36 3.88 -0.09
C GLN A 209 -12.69 4.74 0.99
N TYR A 210 -12.01 5.82 0.57
CA TYR A 210 -11.31 6.73 1.47
C TYR A 210 -12.20 7.29 2.59
N ASN A 211 -13.47 7.57 2.29
CA ASN A 211 -14.41 8.13 3.26
C ASN A 211 -14.66 7.23 4.46
N SER A 212 -14.57 5.92 4.29
CA SER A 212 -14.80 4.94 5.37
C SER A 212 -13.63 4.83 6.34
N ILE A 213 -12.43 5.28 5.96
CA ILE A 213 -11.22 5.19 6.78
C ILE A 213 -11.33 6.14 7.98
N LYS A 214 -11.15 5.62 9.18
CA LYS A 214 -11.14 6.39 10.43
C LYS A 214 -9.72 6.68 10.89
N LYS A 215 -9.59 7.77 11.66
CA LYS A 215 -8.32 8.19 12.25
C LYS A 215 -7.81 7.16 13.28
N GLY A 216 -6.50 6.91 13.28
CA GLY A 216 -5.84 6.06 14.26
C GLY A 216 -5.95 4.56 14.01
N GLU A 217 -6.67 4.14 12.98
CA GLU A 217 -6.92 2.73 12.68
C GLU A 217 -5.81 2.13 11.77
N ILE A 218 -5.81 0.80 11.64
CA ILE A 218 -4.91 0.08 10.75
C ILE A 218 -5.49 0.07 9.33
N ILE A 219 -4.69 0.48 8.35
CA ILE A 219 -5.11 0.55 6.94
C ILE A 219 -4.33 -0.49 6.12
N PHE A 220 -5.05 -1.36 5.42
CA PHE A 220 -4.49 -2.26 4.42
C PHE A 220 -4.51 -1.58 3.04
N ILE A 221 -3.38 -1.59 2.36
CA ILE A 221 -3.24 -1.16 0.96
C ILE A 221 -3.13 -2.41 0.09
N VAL A 222 -4.00 -2.52 -0.91
CA VAL A 222 -4.00 -3.59 -1.91
C VAL A 222 -3.97 -2.99 -3.32
N GLU A 223 -3.60 -3.76 -4.35
CA GLU A 223 -3.36 -3.21 -5.69
C GLU A 223 -4.63 -2.83 -6.44
N GLY A 224 -5.68 -3.63 -6.33
CA GLY A 224 -6.85 -3.50 -7.19
C GLY A 224 -8.19 -3.75 -6.51
N PHE A 225 -9.25 -3.56 -7.28
CA PHE A 225 -10.63 -3.71 -6.79
C PHE A 225 -10.94 -5.11 -6.28
N THR A 226 -10.50 -6.16 -6.98
CA THR A 226 -10.77 -7.55 -6.56
C THR A 226 -10.05 -7.92 -5.28
N ASP A 227 -8.83 -7.42 -5.10
CA ASP A 227 -8.05 -7.62 -3.88
C ASP A 227 -8.68 -6.87 -2.72
N TRP A 228 -9.20 -5.65 -3.01
CA TRP A 228 -10.00 -4.90 -2.06
C TRP A 228 -11.23 -5.69 -1.60
N VAL A 229 -12.01 -6.25 -2.53
CA VAL A 229 -13.22 -7.03 -2.20
C VAL A 229 -12.87 -8.22 -1.32
N SER A 230 -11.87 -9.01 -1.70
CA SER A 230 -11.46 -10.21 -0.97
C SER A 230 -10.97 -9.87 0.44
N THR A 231 -10.06 -8.89 0.54
CA THR A 231 -9.50 -8.46 1.83
C THR A 231 -10.57 -7.84 2.73
N ASN A 232 -11.45 -6.99 2.17
CA ASN A 232 -12.54 -6.37 2.92
C ASN A 232 -13.55 -7.40 3.44
N ASN A 233 -13.92 -8.40 2.64
CA ASN A 233 -14.80 -9.50 3.07
C ASN A 233 -14.16 -10.28 4.22
N PHE A 234 -12.88 -10.61 4.11
CA PHE A 234 -12.16 -11.29 5.19
C PHE A 234 -12.15 -10.47 6.47
N ILE A 235 -11.76 -9.20 6.41
CA ILE A 235 -11.68 -8.31 7.58
C ILE A 235 -13.07 -8.14 8.22
N THR A 236 -14.11 -7.91 7.43
CA THR A 236 -15.48 -7.73 7.92
C THR A 236 -15.99 -8.97 8.67
N ASN A 237 -15.64 -10.16 8.19
CA ASN A 237 -16.09 -11.41 8.79
C ASN A 237 -15.28 -11.86 10.00
N TYR A 238 -13.97 -11.57 10.03
CA TYR A 238 -13.04 -12.16 11.01
C TYR A 238 -12.38 -11.17 11.96
N ARG A 239 -12.35 -9.86 11.61
CA ARG A 239 -11.61 -8.81 12.35
C ARG A 239 -12.48 -7.58 12.57
N LYS A 240 -13.37 -7.63 13.53
CA LYS A 240 -14.33 -6.57 13.80
C LYS A 240 -13.65 -5.21 14.12
N ASN A 241 -13.94 -4.20 13.29
CA ASN A 241 -13.92 -2.76 13.60
C ASN A 241 -12.59 -1.99 13.74
N SER A 242 -11.41 -2.58 13.56
CA SER A 242 -10.14 -1.86 13.70
C SER A 242 -9.31 -1.80 12.41
N TYR A 243 -9.80 -2.39 11.32
CA TYR A 243 -9.07 -2.50 10.07
C TYR A 243 -9.88 -1.94 8.90
N TYR A 244 -9.20 -1.21 8.04
CA TYR A 244 -9.74 -0.68 6.79
C TYR A 244 -8.91 -1.15 5.61
N VAL A 245 -9.55 -1.25 4.45
CA VAL A 245 -8.88 -1.59 3.20
C VAL A 245 -9.07 -0.47 2.21
N THR A 246 -8.02 -0.12 1.49
CA THR A 246 -8.07 0.80 0.37
C THR A 246 -7.18 0.33 -0.78
N THR A 247 -7.37 0.90 -1.96
CA THR A 247 -6.52 0.64 -3.12
C THR A 247 -6.30 1.93 -3.92
N PRO A 248 -5.08 2.16 -4.41
CA PRO A 248 -4.77 3.23 -5.35
C PRO A 248 -5.17 2.89 -6.79
N PHE A 249 -5.69 1.68 -7.07
CA PHE A 249 -5.93 1.14 -8.40
C PHE A 249 -4.69 1.10 -9.32
N SER A 250 -3.53 0.96 -8.71
CA SER A 250 -2.24 0.99 -9.39
C SER A 250 -1.22 0.14 -8.65
N LYS A 251 -0.17 -0.27 -9.35
CA LYS A 251 1.04 -0.86 -8.74
C LYS A 251 1.94 0.18 -8.06
N ILE A 252 1.58 1.45 -8.11
CA ILE A 252 2.34 2.56 -7.51
C ILE A 252 1.36 3.45 -6.74
N ILE A 253 1.71 3.82 -5.52
CA ILE A 253 1.02 4.84 -4.75
C ILE A 253 1.66 6.20 -5.00
N THR A 254 0.85 7.22 -5.27
CA THR A 254 1.35 8.57 -5.56
C THR A 254 1.52 9.41 -4.31
N GLN A 255 2.21 10.55 -4.44
CA GLN A 255 2.39 11.49 -3.34
C GLN A 255 1.06 12.01 -2.81
N GLU A 256 0.12 12.31 -3.70
CA GLU A 256 -1.23 12.78 -3.31
C GLU A 256 -2.01 11.71 -2.53
N GLN A 257 -1.87 10.44 -2.91
CA GLN A 257 -2.49 9.33 -2.17
C GLN A 257 -1.84 9.09 -0.81
N ILE A 258 -0.52 9.31 -0.69
CA ILE A 258 0.19 9.30 0.60
C ILE A 258 -0.33 10.42 1.50
N GLU A 259 -0.49 11.63 0.98
CA GLU A 259 -1.04 12.78 1.72
C GLU A 259 -2.47 12.50 2.22
N LEU A 260 -3.28 11.79 1.41
CA LEU A 260 -4.61 11.34 1.85
C LEU A 260 -4.53 10.32 3.01
N LEU A 261 -3.60 9.38 2.96
CA LEU A 261 -3.39 8.43 4.07
C LEU A 261 -2.96 9.17 5.34
N GLU A 262 -2.01 10.08 5.23
CA GLU A 262 -1.53 10.89 6.37
C GLU A 262 -2.61 11.78 6.98
N ALA A 263 -3.51 12.33 6.15
CA ALA A 263 -4.66 13.10 6.65
C ALA A 263 -5.58 12.25 7.56
N LYS A 264 -5.58 10.93 7.41
CA LYS A 264 -6.29 10.00 8.30
C LYS A 264 -5.52 9.69 9.59
N GLN A 265 -4.24 10.08 9.68
CA GLN A 265 -3.38 9.80 10.83
C GLN A 265 -3.47 8.32 11.24
N PRO A 266 -3.14 7.36 10.34
CA PRO A 266 -3.29 5.95 10.63
C PRO A 266 -2.41 5.51 11.79
N GLY A 267 -2.88 4.55 12.57
CA GLY A 267 -2.05 3.90 13.59
C GLY A 267 -0.97 3.02 12.94
N MET A 268 -1.29 2.42 11.79
CA MET A 268 -0.38 1.61 11.00
C MET A 268 -0.90 1.50 9.56
N VAL A 269 0.01 1.42 8.59
CA VAL A 269 -0.30 1.07 7.19
C VAL A 269 0.36 -0.25 6.84
N ILE A 270 -0.42 -1.20 6.33
CA ILE A 270 0.05 -2.52 5.94
C ILE A 270 -0.15 -2.69 4.44
N PHE A 271 0.94 -2.92 3.73
CA PHE A 271 0.93 -3.19 2.30
C PHE A 271 0.76 -4.70 2.07
N LEU A 272 -0.44 -5.11 1.67
CA LEU A 272 -0.77 -6.49 1.30
C LEU A 272 -0.80 -6.60 -0.22
N LEU A 273 0.32 -7.02 -0.78
CA LEU A 273 0.61 -6.88 -2.22
C LEU A 273 0.97 -8.24 -2.85
N ASP A 274 0.85 -8.27 -4.17
CA ASP A 274 1.40 -9.35 -4.99
C ASP A 274 2.91 -9.44 -4.83
N TYR A 275 3.47 -10.63 -5.07
CA TYR A 275 4.91 -10.86 -4.92
C TYR A 275 5.79 -9.90 -5.74
N ASP A 276 5.34 -9.47 -6.92
CA ASP A 276 6.10 -8.62 -7.84
C ASP A 276 5.84 -7.11 -7.66
N ALA A 277 4.94 -6.73 -6.76
CA ALA A 277 4.54 -5.34 -6.60
C ALA A 277 5.12 -4.64 -5.36
N TRP A 278 5.46 -5.38 -4.31
CA TRP A 278 5.82 -4.82 -3.01
C TRP A 278 7.00 -3.83 -3.07
N PHE A 279 8.03 -4.10 -3.89
CA PHE A 279 9.19 -3.22 -4.00
C PHE A 279 8.86 -1.84 -4.59
N GLN A 280 7.76 -1.72 -5.37
CA GLN A 280 7.32 -0.44 -5.93
C GLN A 280 6.65 0.46 -4.87
N TYR A 281 6.16 -0.14 -3.78
CA TYR A 281 5.57 0.58 -2.66
C TYR A 281 6.57 0.93 -1.57
N TYR A 282 7.77 0.40 -1.65
CA TYR A 282 8.79 0.57 -0.66
C TYR A 282 9.19 2.05 -0.46
N ASN A 283 9.65 2.72 -1.52
CA ASN A 283 9.99 4.14 -1.45
C ASN A 283 8.79 5.02 -1.04
N PRO A 284 7.57 4.82 -1.59
CA PRO A 284 6.38 5.49 -1.10
C PRO A 284 6.08 5.25 0.38
N SER A 285 6.29 4.04 0.92
CA SER A 285 5.99 3.75 2.33
C SER A 285 6.86 4.54 3.30
N ASN A 286 8.11 4.80 2.93
CA ASN A 286 9.03 5.62 3.72
C ASN A 286 8.56 7.09 3.89
N LYS A 287 7.60 7.54 3.08
CA LYS A 287 7.01 8.87 3.16
C LYS A 287 5.88 8.98 4.18
N LEU A 288 5.39 7.86 4.68
CA LEU A 288 4.32 7.84 5.68
C LEU A 288 4.85 8.14 7.09
N PHE A 289 4.14 8.99 7.82
CA PHE A 289 4.45 9.34 9.21
C PHE A 289 3.79 8.37 10.22
N CYS A 290 3.64 7.12 9.86
CA CYS A 290 3.12 6.09 10.73
C CYS A 290 3.95 4.81 10.56
N ASN A 291 3.74 3.85 11.46
CA ASN A 291 4.35 2.53 11.33
C ASN A 291 3.84 1.84 10.05
N THR A 292 4.73 1.20 9.31
CA THR A 292 4.41 0.47 8.09
C THR A 292 4.85 -0.98 8.20
N ASP A 293 4.13 -1.89 7.55
CA ASP A 293 4.51 -3.30 7.39
C ASP A 293 4.15 -3.79 5.98
N PHE A 294 4.86 -4.83 5.52
CA PHE A 294 4.66 -5.46 4.23
C PHE A 294 4.29 -6.92 4.40
N ILE A 295 3.14 -7.30 3.86
CA ILE A 295 2.74 -8.69 3.72
C ILE A 295 2.96 -9.10 2.27
N ILE A 296 4.06 -9.82 2.04
CA ILE A 296 4.45 -10.30 0.71
C ILE A 296 3.88 -11.71 0.52
N LEU A 297 3.03 -11.85 -0.46
CA LEU A 297 2.41 -13.13 -0.80
C LEU A 297 3.36 -14.02 -1.64
N PRO A 298 3.16 -15.35 -1.67
CA PRO A 298 3.85 -16.24 -2.61
C PRO A 298 3.64 -15.81 -4.07
N ARG A 299 4.57 -16.17 -4.95
CA ARG A 299 4.57 -15.75 -6.39
C ARG A 299 3.30 -16.05 -7.17
N ASP A 300 2.58 -17.09 -6.79
CA ASP A 300 1.34 -17.56 -7.43
C ASP A 300 0.06 -17.07 -6.75
N LYS A 301 0.20 -16.18 -5.77
CA LYS A 301 -0.92 -15.66 -4.97
C LYS A 301 -1.03 -14.14 -5.06
N ASP A 302 -2.28 -13.69 -5.16
CA ASP A 302 -2.70 -12.31 -4.94
C ASP A 302 -3.77 -12.28 -3.82
N PRO A 303 -4.06 -11.13 -3.20
CA PRO A 303 -5.08 -11.05 -2.16
C PRO A 303 -6.46 -11.51 -2.64
N GLY A 304 -6.75 -11.32 -3.95
CA GLY A 304 -8.01 -11.73 -4.57
C GLY A 304 -8.18 -13.24 -4.71
N SER A 305 -7.10 -14.02 -4.59
CA SER A 305 -7.07 -15.49 -4.71
C SER A 305 -6.96 -16.22 -3.38
N LEU A 306 -6.78 -15.50 -2.26
CA LEU A 306 -6.63 -16.11 -0.94
C LEU A 306 -7.96 -16.62 -0.40
N SER A 307 -7.95 -17.85 0.08
CA SER A 307 -9.02 -18.39 0.93
C SER A 307 -8.98 -17.77 2.33
N ASN A 308 -10.08 -17.85 3.07
CA ASN A 308 -10.14 -17.36 4.46
C ASN A 308 -9.07 -18.01 5.37
N ASN A 309 -8.75 -19.29 5.16
CA ASN A 309 -7.72 -19.97 5.93
C ASN A 309 -6.31 -19.47 5.60
N GLU A 310 -6.04 -19.13 4.33
CA GLU A 310 -4.78 -18.52 3.93
C GLU A 310 -4.64 -17.12 4.50
N PHE A 311 -5.68 -16.28 4.43
CA PHE A 311 -5.72 -14.99 5.13
C PHE A 311 -5.41 -15.13 6.62
N LEU A 312 -6.07 -16.05 7.33
CA LEU A 312 -5.82 -16.29 8.76
C LEU A 312 -4.36 -16.67 9.04
N ARG A 313 -3.74 -17.51 8.20
CA ARG A 313 -2.33 -17.90 8.34
C ARG A 313 -1.42 -16.69 8.13
N VAL A 314 -1.67 -15.93 7.06
CA VAL A 314 -0.90 -14.73 6.73
C VAL A 314 -1.00 -13.71 7.86
N PHE A 315 -2.20 -13.38 8.32
CA PHE A 315 -2.40 -12.39 9.39
C PHE A 315 -1.73 -12.83 10.70
N ARG A 316 -1.91 -14.08 11.13
CA ARG A 316 -1.25 -14.62 12.34
C ARG A 316 0.27 -14.54 12.27
N LYS A 317 0.86 -14.81 11.09
CA LYS A 317 2.30 -14.72 10.86
C LYS A 317 2.84 -13.30 11.07
N HIS A 318 2.01 -12.30 10.83
CA HIS A 318 2.32 -10.87 11.01
C HIS A 318 1.82 -10.30 12.35
N GLY A 319 1.31 -11.13 13.26
CA GLY A 319 0.82 -10.69 14.56
C GLY A 319 -0.49 -9.90 14.53
N LEU A 320 -1.28 -10.08 13.46
CA LEU A 320 -2.55 -9.40 13.20
C LEU A 320 -3.75 -10.26 13.57
#